data_97f05e90b96607741ca856562b776c83
#
_entry.id   97f05e90b96607741ca856562b776c83
#
_cell.length_a   1.000
_cell.length_b   1.000
_cell.length_c   1.000
_cell.angle_alpha   90.00
_cell.angle_beta   90.00
_cell.angle_gamma   90.00
#
_symmetry.space_group_name_H-M   'P 1'
#
loop_
_entity.id
_entity.type
_entity.pdbx_description
1 polymer ?
#
loop_
_entity_poly.entity_id
_entity_poly.type
_entity_poly.pdbx_seq_one_letter_code
_entity_poly.pdbx_strand_id
1 'polypeptide(L)'
;MQRPNVDDSLTLLTDFGKTEAIVVEVLDNPATEEGVLLKVMTRGSFEEGQQVWIVDRDGSKVGATVENVVQETIDSEVTLSTVLPA
;
A
#
# COMPACT_ATOMS: atom_id res chain seq x y z
N MET A 1 12.88 4.90 1.30
CA MET A 1 12.21 3.98 0.36
C MET A 1 12.03 4.67 -0.98
N GLN A 2 12.40 4.01 -2.04
CA GLN A 2 12.19 4.55 -3.39
C GLN A 2 10.72 4.39 -3.79
N ARG A 3 10.27 5.22 -4.73
CA ARG A 3 8.92 5.12 -5.27
C ARG A 3 8.75 3.72 -5.90
N PRO A 4 7.78 2.93 -5.47
CA PRO A 4 7.57 1.60 -6.05
C PRO A 4 7.06 1.70 -7.48
N ASN A 5 7.33 0.65 -8.24
CA ASN A 5 6.86 0.51 -9.61
C ASN A 5 5.75 -0.54 -9.67
N VAL A 6 4.96 -0.48 -10.73
CA VAL A 6 3.97 -1.52 -11.02
C VAL A 6 4.68 -2.86 -11.07
N ASP A 7 4.06 -3.89 -10.53
CA ASP A 7 4.54 -5.26 -10.36
C ASP A 7 5.57 -5.46 -9.23
N ASP A 8 5.96 -4.41 -8.53
CA ASP A 8 6.80 -4.56 -7.35
C ASP A 8 6.05 -5.31 -6.25
N SER A 9 6.78 -6.16 -5.54
CA SER A 9 6.26 -6.89 -4.39
C SER A 9 6.58 -6.12 -3.11
N LEU A 10 5.56 -5.88 -2.31
CA LEU A 10 5.69 -5.17 -1.03
C LEU A 10 5.11 -6.04 0.08
N THR A 11 5.54 -5.78 1.31
CA THR A 11 4.94 -6.39 2.49
C THR A 11 4.14 -5.33 3.23
N LEU A 12 2.89 -5.65 3.55
CA LEU A 12 2.05 -4.81 4.38
C LEU A 12 2.06 -5.37 5.80
N LEU A 13 2.48 -4.56 6.74
CA LEU A 13 2.58 -4.95 8.14
C LEU A 13 1.45 -4.29 8.93
N THR A 14 0.68 -5.10 9.64
CA THR A 14 -0.42 -4.66 10.50
C THR A 14 -0.26 -5.27 11.88
N ASP A 15 -1.16 -4.93 12.80
CA ASP A 15 -1.22 -5.55 14.13
C ASP A 15 -1.50 -7.06 14.04
N PHE A 16 -2.04 -7.52 12.93
CA PHE A 16 -2.36 -8.94 12.73
C PHE A 16 -1.27 -9.72 12.02
N GLY A 17 -0.19 -9.07 11.59
CA GLY A 17 0.93 -9.72 10.96
C GLY A 17 1.29 -9.12 9.61
N LYS A 18 1.97 -9.92 8.80
CA LYS A 18 2.49 -9.51 7.49
C LYS A 18 1.65 -10.09 6.37
N THR A 19 1.42 -9.31 5.33
CA THR A 19 0.70 -9.73 4.14
C THR A 19 1.46 -9.25 2.91
N GLU A 20 1.65 -10.15 1.95
CA GLU A 20 2.27 -9.80 0.68
C GLU A 20 1.29 -9.04 -0.21
N ALA A 21 1.81 -8.08 -0.96
CA ALA A 21 1.02 -7.28 -1.88
C ALA A 21 1.83 -6.98 -3.14
N ILE A 22 1.13 -6.86 -4.25
CA ILE A 22 1.74 -6.53 -5.55
C ILE A 22 1.18 -5.19 -6.01
N VAL A 23 2.06 -4.27 -6.36
CA VAL A 23 1.67 -2.94 -6.84
C VAL A 23 1.07 -3.06 -8.23
N VAL A 24 -0.16 -2.56 -8.40
CA VAL A 24 -0.82 -2.57 -9.71
C VAL A 24 -0.92 -1.16 -10.31
N GLU A 25 -0.85 -0.12 -9.51
CA GLU A 25 -0.87 1.26 -10.00
C GLU A 25 -0.22 2.20 -8.99
N VAL A 26 0.48 3.20 -9.48
CA VAL A 26 1.08 4.26 -8.66
C VAL A 26 0.61 5.60 -9.19
N LEU A 27 -0.07 6.38 -8.36
CA LEU A 27 -0.66 7.66 -8.74
C LEU A 27 -0.18 8.75 -7.78
N ASP A 28 -0.17 9.98 -8.27
CA ASP A 28 0.00 11.13 -7.39
C ASP A 28 -1.28 11.34 -6.59
N ASN A 29 -1.13 11.71 -5.31
CA ASN A 29 -2.29 12.00 -4.48
C ASN A 29 -2.73 13.44 -4.72
N PRO A 30 -3.94 13.67 -5.25
CA PRO A 30 -4.37 15.05 -5.54
C PRO A 30 -4.60 15.90 -4.28
N ALA A 31 -4.69 15.28 -3.12
CA ALA A 31 -4.90 16.00 -1.86
C ALA A 31 -3.61 16.57 -1.27
N THR A 32 -2.43 16.10 -1.68
CA THR A 32 -1.15 16.59 -1.17
C THR A 32 -0.10 16.58 -2.28
N GLU A 33 0.86 17.53 -2.20
CA GLU A 33 1.90 17.62 -3.22
C GLU A 33 2.91 16.46 -3.16
N GLU A 34 3.15 15.91 -2.00
CA GLU A 34 4.18 14.89 -1.78
C GLU A 34 3.59 13.49 -1.62
N GLY A 35 2.26 13.39 -1.60
CA GLY A 35 1.59 12.13 -1.38
C GLY A 35 1.48 11.30 -2.64
N VAL A 36 1.45 9.99 -2.44
CA VAL A 36 1.17 9.04 -3.51
C VAL A 36 0.04 8.12 -3.10
N LEU A 37 -0.68 7.63 -4.10
CA LEU A 37 -1.68 6.57 -3.94
C LEU A 37 -1.11 5.30 -4.58
N LEU A 38 -1.01 4.25 -3.79
CA LEU A 38 -0.56 2.95 -4.27
C LEU A 38 -1.76 2.01 -4.30
N LYS A 39 -2.09 1.50 -5.49
CA LYS A 39 -3.08 0.43 -5.60
C LYS A 39 -2.33 -0.89 -5.61
N VAL A 40 -2.69 -1.77 -4.70
CA VAL A 40 -2.04 -3.07 -4.55
C VAL A 40 -3.07 -4.18 -4.54
N MET A 41 -2.69 -5.35 -5.03
CA MET A 41 -3.49 -6.57 -4.90
C MET A 41 -2.92 -7.39 -3.76
N THR A 42 -3.78 -7.82 -2.86
CA THR A 42 -3.38 -8.57 -1.67
C THR A 42 -4.49 -9.53 -1.25
N ARG A 43 -4.13 -10.58 -0.53
CA ARG A 43 -5.10 -11.54 0.03
C ARG A 43 -5.52 -11.22 1.46
N GLY A 44 -4.86 -10.25 2.09
CA GLY A 44 -5.21 -9.84 3.44
C GLY A 44 -6.55 -9.11 3.50
N SER A 45 -7.12 -9.05 4.69
CA SER A 45 -8.33 -8.28 4.95
C SER A 45 -7.95 -6.90 5.45
N PHE A 46 -8.49 -5.88 4.82
CA PHE A 46 -8.22 -4.49 5.15
C PHE A 46 -9.53 -3.71 5.21
N GLU A 47 -9.52 -2.63 5.97
CA GLU A 47 -10.66 -1.72 6.10
C GLU A 47 -10.23 -0.29 5.80
N GLU A 48 -11.13 0.51 5.26
CA GLU A 48 -10.88 1.92 5.04
C GLU A 48 -10.55 2.63 6.35
N GLY A 49 -9.55 3.49 6.32
CA GLY A 49 -9.07 4.19 7.52
C GLY A 49 -8.02 3.45 8.31
N GLN A 50 -7.77 2.19 7.99
CA GLN A 50 -6.77 1.39 8.69
C GLN A 50 -5.36 1.93 8.45
N GLN A 51 -4.53 1.94 9.50
CA GLN A 51 -3.13 2.30 9.40
C GLN A 51 -2.29 1.05 9.17
N VAL A 52 -1.39 1.09 8.20
CA VAL A 52 -0.50 -0.02 7.89
C VAL A 52 0.92 0.50 7.68
N TRP A 53 1.90 -0.40 7.77
CA TRP A 53 3.28 -0.12 7.38
C TRP A 53 3.55 -0.81 6.06
N ILE A 54 4.13 -0.08 5.12
CA ILE A 54 4.64 -0.66 3.89
C ILE A 54 6.12 -0.96 4.11
N VAL A 55 6.51 -2.21 3.92
CA VAL A 55 7.90 -2.64 4.06
C VAL A 55 8.44 -3.01 2.69
N ASP A 56 9.50 -2.32 2.28
CA ASP A 56 10.15 -2.56 1.00
C ASP A 56 11.20 -3.67 1.14
N ARG A 57 11.76 -4.12 0.02
CA ARG A 57 12.77 -5.18 -0.04
C ARG A 57 14.03 -4.87 0.77
N ASP A 58 14.40 -3.60 0.85
CA ASP A 58 15.58 -3.16 1.60
C ASP A 58 15.32 -3.05 3.11
N GLY A 59 14.11 -3.36 3.57
CA GLY A 59 13.73 -3.27 4.96
C GLY A 59 13.20 -1.90 5.38
N SER A 60 13.15 -0.94 4.46
CA SER A 60 12.57 0.38 4.74
C SER A 60 11.09 0.26 5.03
N LYS A 61 10.62 1.02 6.03
CA LYS A 61 9.20 1.09 6.40
C LYS A 61 8.67 2.49 6.21
N VAL A 62 7.44 2.58 5.72
CA VAL A 62 6.72 3.85 5.64
C VAL A 62 5.27 3.63 6.05
N GLY A 63 4.72 4.58 6.82
CA GLY A 63 3.34 4.51 7.25
C GLY A 63 2.39 4.84 6.10
N ALA A 64 1.26 4.17 6.05
CA ALA A 64 0.24 4.39 5.04
C ALA A 64 -1.15 4.22 5.63
N THR A 65 -2.13 4.83 4.96
CA THR A 65 -3.54 4.72 5.34
C THR A 65 -4.30 4.03 4.23
N VAL A 66 -5.15 3.09 4.59
CA VAL A 66 -6.05 2.43 3.63
C VAL A 66 -7.16 3.40 3.27
N GLU A 67 -7.19 3.83 2.02
CA GLU A 67 -8.19 4.78 1.53
C GLU A 67 -9.41 4.09 0.92
N ASN A 68 -9.20 2.95 0.27
CA ASN A 68 -10.27 2.23 -0.38
C ASN A 68 -9.95 0.75 -0.47
N VAL A 69 -10.97 -0.10 -0.42
CA VAL A 69 -10.84 -1.55 -0.58
C VAL A 69 -11.92 -2.02 -1.53
N VAL A 70 -11.50 -2.68 -2.61
CA VAL A 70 -12.41 -3.34 -3.54
C VAL A 70 -12.16 -4.82 -3.45
N GLN A 71 -13.11 -5.56 -2.91
CA GLN A 71 -12.97 -7.01 -2.76
C GLN A 71 -13.33 -7.72 -4.05
N GLU A 72 -12.41 -8.55 -4.53
CA GLU A 72 -12.62 -9.40 -5.69
C GLU A 72 -12.76 -10.85 -5.21
N THR A 73 -12.73 -11.83 -6.12
CA THR A 73 -13.05 -13.22 -5.80
C THR A 73 -12.13 -13.81 -4.73
N ILE A 74 -10.82 -13.59 -4.84
CA ILE A 74 -9.82 -14.13 -3.91
C ILE A 74 -9.02 -13.01 -3.28
N ASP A 75 -8.58 -12.07 -4.10
CA ASP A 75 -7.75 -10.95 -3.68
C ASP A 75 -8.60 -9.70 -3.46
N SER A 76 -8.03 -8.71 -2.80
CA SER A 76 -8.61 -7.38 -2.67
C SER A 76 -7.68 -6.37 -3.32
N GLU A 77 -8.25 -5.39 -4.02
CA GLU A 77 -7.51 -4.22 -4.46
C GLU A 77 -7.60 -3.17 -3.36
N VAL A 78 -6.46 -2.82 -2.79
CA VAL A 78 -6.37 -1.88 -1.69
C VAL A 78 -5.64 -0.64 -2.18
N THR A 79 -6.25 0.54 -1.96
CA THR A 79 -5.62 1.82 -2.27
C THR A 79 -5.02 2.37 -0.98
N LEU A 80 -3.72 2.59 -0.99
CA LEU A 80 -2.96 3.10 0.16
C LEU A 80 -2.50 4.52 -0.13
N SER A 81 -2.71 5.43 0.81
CA SER A 81 -2.13 6.77 0.74
C SER A 81 -0.91 6.85 1.64
N THR A 82 0.16 7.41 1.13
CA THR A 82 1.40 7.57 1.89
C THR A 82 2.20 8.75 1.36
N VAL A 83 3.18 9.18 2.13
CA VAL A 83 4.18 10.17 1.69
C VAL A 83 5.52 9.43 1.69
N LEU A 84 6.11 9.31 0.52
CA LEU A 84 7.40 8.64 0.38
C LEU A 84 8.52 9.61 0.74
N PRO A 85 9.54 9.16 1.50
CA PRO A 85 10.70 9.99 1.76
C PRO A 85 11.46 10.30 0.48
N ALA A 86 11.97 11.50 0.41
CA ALA A 86 12.74 11.96 -0.73
C ALA A 86 14.06 11.20 -0.89
#